data_68aca0d2d2f33e6066bf87ebe883176b
#
_entry.id   68aca0d2d2f33e6066bf87ebe883176b
#
_cell.length_a   1.000
_cell.length_b   1.000
_cell.length_c   1.000
_cell.angle_alpha   90.00
_cell.angle_beta   90.00
_cell.angle_gamma   90.00
#
_symmetry.space_group_name_H-M   'P 1'
#
loop_
_entity.id
_entity.type
_entity.pdbx_description
1 polymer ?
#
loop_
_entity_poly.entity_id
_entity_poly.type
_entity_poly.pdbx_seq_one_letter_code
_entity_poly.pdbx_strand_id
1 'polypeptide(L)'
;STNPTSTAIFKIIIAVKSRNAIVLSPHPSAARSIAETARIMKEAGVAEGLPPDAIQCLTTSSLEGTETLMKHKKTAVILATGGIGLVRAAYSSGKPAFGVGPGNVPVFIERSANVEKAVSDILTGTCFDNGTICASEQSVVVDAPIEREVREQFRRQGGHFLSPSEADAVAKILLTEQRTLNPKIVGKSAEFIANLAGISIPPGARCLIAECGGVGRDYPWSIEKLSPTLAFFVVDGIEAAARRCLEVLQFGGMGHTAGMHTGNRDAAIRYGEQMPASRVVINSPTTHGAIGFSTDLPPSMTLGCGSWGGNVTSDNVSPVHLLDIKRVAFETKPVGRAQSPVFKTQSSFASRPAAQSQKPKREEIAALVDRFLSQKLAATSSAGSVENKAENVERIEERQSPIENRDASPVKTIIHELKPQSAANGERPAPVDFVSEEDVRKAVARGEKIYVTAKTIITPSAKDLGEEKEVFAKI
;
A
#
# COMPACT_ATOMS: atom_id res chain seq x y z
N SER A 1 -4.57 -2.20 4.76
CA SER A 1 -4.88 -1.97 3.35
C SER A 1 -6.22 -1.26 3.21
N THR A 2 -6.31 -0.31 2.32
CA THR A 2 -7.54 0.44 1.98
C THR A 2 -8.45 -0.34 1.03
N ASN A 3 -7.92 -1.37 0.38
CA ASN A 3 -8.61 -2.34 -0.49
C ASN A 3 -8.43 -3.78 0.05
N PRO A 4 -9.03 -4.11 1.20
CA PRO A 4 -8.69 -5.30 1.98
C PRO A 4 -9.01 -6.61 1.26
N THR A 5 -10.14 -6.70 0.58
CA THR A 5 -10.61 -7.91 -0.09
C THR A 5 -9.69 -8.31 -1.24
N SER A 6 -9.43 -7.40 -2.18
CA SER A 6 -8.57 -7.66 -3.33
C SER A 6 -7.13 -7.95 -2.93
N THR A 7 -6.60 -7.23 -1.92
CA THR A 7 -5.26 -7.48 -1.38
C THR A 7 -5.17 -8.87 -0.73
N ALA A 8 -6.17 -9.29 0.03
CA ALA A 8 -6.20 -10.60 0.67
C ALA A 8 -6.27 -11.73 -0.38
N ILE A 9 -7.19 -11.62 -1.34
CA ILE A 9 -7.31 -12.59 -2.46
C ILE A 9 -5.99 -12.73 -3.18
N PHE A 10 -5.38 -11.60 -3.57
CA PHE A 10 -4.13 -11.60 -4.29
C PHE A 10 -3.01 -12.29 -3.50
N LYS A 11 -2.81 -11.92 -2.22
CA LYS A 11 -1.76 -12.51 -1.37
C LYS A 11 -1.97 -14.01 -1.14
N ILE A 12 -3.20 -14.45 -0.95
CA ILE A 12 -3.54 -15.87 -0.83
C ILE A 12 -3.19 -16.60 -2.13
N ILE A 13 -3.59 -16.06 -3.29
CA ILE A 13 -3.31 -16.69 -4.59
C ILE A 13 -1.82 -16.84 -4.82
N ILE A 14 -1.01 -15.79 -4.61
CA ILE A 14 0.44 -15.89 -4.86
C ILE A 14 1.13 -16.83 -3.86
N ALA A 15 0.69 -16.90 -2.61
CA ALA A 15 1.19 -17.83 -1.61
C ALA A 15 0.87 -19.28 -2.00
N VAL A 16 -0.38 -19.58 -2.32
CA VAL A 16 -0.80 -20.94 -2.73
C VAL A 16 -0.10 -21.37 -4.03
N LYS A 17 0.01 -20.46 -5.03
CA LYS A 17 0.72 -20.74 -6.29
C LYS A 17 2.21 -21.04 -6.08
N SER A 18 2.83 -20.45 -5.08
CA SER A 18 4.22 -20.70 -4.69
C SER A 18 4.37 -21.82 -3.64
N ARG A 19 3.28 -22.54 -3.32
CA ARG A 19 3.22 -23.64 -2.34
C ARG A 19 3.60 -23.20 -0.91
N ASN A 20 3.29 -21.96 -0.56
CA ASN A 20 3.44 -21.43 0.79
C ASN A 20 2.10 -21.41 1.53
N ALA A 21 2.15 -21.72 2.82
CA ALA A 21 1.06 -21.36 3.73
C ALA A 21 1.09 -19.85 3.99
N ILE A 22 -0.07 -19.28 4.29
CA ILE A 22 -0.21 -17.85 4.58
C ILE A 22 -1.01 -17.59 5.86
N VAL A 23 -0.52 -16.68 6.68
CA VAL A 23 -1.24 -16.16 7.84
C VAL A 23 -1.50 -14.67 7.62
N LEU A 24 -2.77 -14.27 7.59
CA LEU A 24 -3.19 -12.89 7.42
C LEU A 24 -3.30 -12.20 8.78
N SER A 25 -2.70 -11.01 8.89
CA SER A 25 -2.87 -10.11 10.04
C SER A 25 -3.60 -8.84 9.57
N PRO A 26 -4.92 -8.76 9.78
CA PRO A 26 -5.72 -7.66 9.29
C PRO A 26 -5.60 -6.40 10.14
N HIS A 27 -5.79 -5.24 9.53
CA HIS A 27 -6.06 -4.01 10.27
C HIS A 27 -7.44 -4.08 10.94
N PRO A 28 -7.64 -3.55 12.17
CA PRO A 28 -8.91 -3.63 12.88
C PRO A 28 -10.14 -3.21 12.06
N SER A 29 -10.06 -2.12 11.31
CA SER A 29 -11.16 -1.63 10.44
C SER A 29 -11.48 -2.55 9.26
N ALA A 30 -10.57 -3.46 8.89
CA ALA A 30 -10.73 -4.39 7.76
C ALA A 30 -10.82 -5.87 8.21
N ALA A 31 -10.83 -6.12 9.51
CA ALA A 31 -10.72 -7.47 10.08
C ALA A 31 -11.81 -8.40 9.57
N ARG A 32 -13.05 -7.95 9.56
CA ARG A 32 -14.20 -8.76 9.09
C ARG A 32 -14.10 -9.12 7.61
N SER A 33 -13.79 -8.14 6.76
CA SER A 33 -13.66 -8.37 5.31
C SER A 33 -12.51 -9.31 4.97
N ILE A 34 -11.36 -9.15 5.63
CA ILE A 34 -10.19 -10.01 5.40
C ILE A 34 -10.45 -11.42 5.93
N ALA A 35 -11.03 -11.58 7.12
CA ALA A 35 -11.35 -12.88 7.69
C ALA A 35 -12.35 -13.65 6.82
N GLU A 36 -13.42 -12.98 6.34
CA GLU A 36 -14.39 -13.59 5.45
C GLU A 36 -13.78 -13.97 4.10
N THR A 37 -12.95 -13.11 3.52
CA THR A 37 -12.20 -13.46 2.32
C THR A 37 -11.31 -14.68 2.52
N ALA A 38 -10.58 -14.74 3.63
CA ALA A 38 -9.73 -15.88 3.97
C ALA A 38 -10.54 -17.17 4.14
N ARG A 39 -11.71 -17.08 4.78
CA ARG A 39 -12.63 -18.24 4.96
C ARG A 39 -13.09 -18.78 3.60
N ILE A 40 -13.60 -17.91 2.73
CA ILE A 40 -14.09 -18.31 1.40
C ILE A 40 -12.97 -18.93 0.57
N MET A 41 -11.80 -18.30 0.53
CA MET A 41 -10.63 -18.79 -0.21
C MET A 41 -10.13 -20.13 0.35
N LYS A 42 -10.14 -20.29 1.68
CA LYS A 42 -9.78 -21.55 2.35
C LYS A 42 -10.75 -22.65 1.96
N GLU A 43 -12.04 -22.43 2.06
CA GLU A 43 -13.07 -23.43 1.73
C GLU A 43 -12.96 -23.87 0.26
N ALA A 44 -12.83 -22.92 -0.67
CA ALA A 44 -12.63 -23.23 -2.09
C ALA A 44 -11.34 -24.01 -2.32
N GLY A 45 -10.24 -23.64 -1.67
CA GLY A 45 -8.97 -24.33 -1.81
C GLY A 45 -8.98 -25.74 -1.24
N VAL A 46 -9.59 -25.94 -0.07
CA VAL A 46 -9.72 -27.27 0.57
C VAL A 46 -10.57 -28.21 -0.28
N ALA A 47 -11.62 -27.71 -0.93
CA ALA A 47 -12.42 -28.50 -1.86
C ALA A 47 -11.60 -29.01 -3.06
N GLU A 48 -10.52 -28.32 -3.41
CA GLU A 48 -9.58 -28.69 -4.49
C GLU A 48 -8.28 -29.33 -3.95
N GLY A 49 -8.26 -29.77 -2.69
CA GLY A 49 -7.15 -30.52 -2.10
C GLY A 49 -6.06 -29.66 -1.42
N LEU A 50 -6.32 -28.38 -1.19
CA LEU A 50 -5.42 -27.55 -0.37
C LEU A 50 -5.45 -28.03 1.09
N PRO A 51 -4.29 -28.16 1.78
CA PRO A 51 -4.27 -28.48 3.20
C PRO A 51 -5.13 -27.49 4.01
N PRO A 52 -5.95 -27.98 4.98
CA PRO A 52 -6.89 -27.13 5.72
C PRO A 52 -6.25 -25.94 6.47
N ASP A 53 -4.97 -26.07 6.83
CA ASP A 53 -4.23 -25.05 7.58
C ASP A 53 -3.35 -24.16 6.71
N ALA A 54 -3.42 -24.28 5.38
CA ALA A 54 -2.60 -23.49 4.47
C ALA A 54 -2.99 -22.00 4.46
N ILE A 55 -4.27 -21.66 4.74
CA ILE A 55 -4.74 -20.28 4.79
C ILE A 55 -5.31 -20.01 6.19
N GLN A 56 -4.69 -19.10 6.90
CA GLN A 56 -5.05 -18.69 8.24
C GLN A 56 -5.23 -17.17 8.32
N CYS A 57 -6.05 -16.72 9.28
CA CYS A 57 -6.23 -15.32 9.59
C CYS A 57 -6.25 -15.13 11.11
N LEU A 58 -5.56 -14.14 11.64
CA LEU A 58 -5.64 -13.81 13.05
C LEU A 58 -7.05 -13.37 13.39
N THR A 59 -7.61 -14.00 14.43
CA THR A 59 -8.97 -13.70 14.93
C THR A 59 -9.02 -12.40 15.72
N THR A 60 -7.90 -12.05 16.37
CA THR A 60 -7.76 -10.81 17.13
C THR A 60 -6.77 -9.90 16.42
N SER A 61 -7.25 -8.75 15.96
CA SER A 61 -6.42 -7.72 15.31
C SER A 61 -5.77 -6.84 16.37
N SER A 62 -4.54 -7.15 16.77
CA SER A 62 -3.74 -6.35 17.69
C SER A 62 -2.35 -6.05 17.13
N LEU A 63 -1.74 -4.97 17.60
CA LEU A 63 -0.37 -4.64 17.26
C LEU A 63 0.60 -5.72 17.74
N GLU A 64 0.44 -6.17 18.98
CA GLU A 64 1.23 -7.22 19.59
C GLU A 64 1.15 -8.56 18.83
N GLY A 65 -0.07 -8.98 18.44
CA GLY A 65 -0.26 -10.18 17.63
C GLY A 65 0.41 -10.08 16.27
N THR A 66 0.36 -8.90 15.64
CA THR A 66 1.02 -8.64 14.36
C THR A 66 2.55 -8.69 14.51
N GLU A 67 3.11 -8.05 15.54
CA GLU A 67 4.55 -8.09 15.82
C GLU A 67 5.05 -9.50 16.16
N THR A 68 4.28 -10.24 16.97
CA THR A 68 4.57 -11.63 17.31
C THR A 68 4.64 -12.49 16.05
N LEU A 69 3.66 -12.33 15.14
CA LEU A 69 3.65 -13.03 13.86
C LEU A 69 4.86 -12.64 12.99
N MET A 70 5.19 -11.35 12.89
CA MET A 70 6.34 -10.88 12.12
C MET A 70 7.66 -11.47 12.63
N LYS A 71 7.85 -11.55 13.94
CA LYS A 71 9.08 -12.04 14.59
C LYS A 71 9.12 -13.56 14.76
N HIS A 72 8.00 -14.25 14.51
CA HIS A 72 7.89 -15.69 14.77
C HIS A 72 8.91 -16.50 13.96
N LYS A 73 9.52 -17.53 14.58
CA LYS A 73 10.58 -18.34 13.97
C LYS A 73 10.17 -19.05 12.67
N LYS A 74 8.87 -19.39 12.52
CA LYS A 74 8.33 -20.04 11.34
C LYS A 74 7.90 -19.07 10.23
N THR A 75 7.89 -17.76 10.49
CA THR A 75 7.64 -16.75 9.46
C THR A 75 8.88 -16.64 8.58
N ALA A 76 8.76 -17.09 7.33
CA ALA A 76 9.85 -17.09 6.35
C ALA A 76 9.94 -15.76 5.60
N VAL A 77 8.80 -15.17 5.23
CA VAL A 77 8.71 -13.92 4.47
C VAL A 77 7.47 -13.13 4.88
N ILE A 78 7.56 -11.80 4.83
CA ILE A 78 6.47 -10.89 5.17
C ILE A 78 6.04 -10.14 3.92
N LEU A 79 4.73 -10.11 3.64
CA LEU A 79 4.11 -9.26 2.62
C LEU A 79 3.40 -8.10 3.31
N ALA A 80 4.10 -6.97 3.50
CA ALA A 80 3.57 -5.80 4.19
C ALA A 80 2.98 -4.79 3.21
N THR A 81 1.66 -4.57 3.27
CA THR A 81 0.97 -3.53 2.49
C THR A 81 0.21 -2.62 3.44
N GLY A 82 0.60 -1.36 3.50
CA GLY A 82 -0.02 -0.39 4.42
C GLY A 82 0.83 0.86 4.59
N GLY A 83 0.55 1.62 5.65
CA GLY A 83 1.29 2.85 5.95
C GLY A 83 2.77 2.61 6.27
N ILE A 84 3.57 3.67 6.20
CA ILE A 84 5.02 3.64 6.39
C ILE A 84 5.42 2.95 7.69
N GLY A 85 4.67 3.14 8.79
CA GLY A 85 4.95 2.51 10.08
C GLY A 85 4.92 0.98 10.04
N LEU A 86 3.92 0.40 9.35
CA LEU A 86 3.82 -1.06 9.17
C LEU A 86 4.98 -1.60 8.31
N VAL A 87 5.32 -0.89 7.24
CA VAL A 87 6.42 -1.29 6.34
C VAL A 87 7.76 -1.25 7.08
N ARG A 88 8.00 -0.19 7.87
CA ARG A 88 9.20 -0.10 8.74
C ARG A 88 9.25 -1.24 9.77
N ALA A 89 8.12 -1.55 10.43
CA ALA A 89 8.05 -2.66 11.38
C ALA A 89 8.37 -4.00 10.72
N ALA A 90 7.87 -4.23 9.50
CA ALA A 90 8.18 -5.44 8.74
C ALA A 90 9.68 -5.55 8.42
N TYR A 91 10.31 -4.50 7.92
CA TYR A 91 11.76 -4.50 7.65
C TYR A 91 12.61 -4.61 8.93
N SER A 92 12.14 -4.05 10.05
CA SER A 92 12.83 -4.11 11.33
C SER A 92 12.61 -5.43 12.10
N SER A 93 11.78 -6.33 11.58
CA SER A 93 11.46 -7.61 12.24
C SER A 93 12.60 -8.63 12.20
N GLY A 94 13.63 -8.40 11.38
CA GLY A 94 14.72 -9.35 11.11
C GLY A 94 14.33 -10.48 10.14
N LYS A 95 13.19 -10.37 9.47
CA LYS A 95 12.71 -11.31 8.44
C LYS A 95 12.78 -10.68 7.05
N PRO A 96 12.97 -11.48 6.00
CA PRO A 96 12.74 -11.03 4.64
C PRO A 96 11.33 -10.43 4.50
N ALA A 97 11.23 -9.24 3.92
CA ALA A 97 9.95 -8.56 3.80
C ALA A 97 9.83 -7.86 2.43
N PHE A 98 8.67 -7.97 1.81
CA PHE A 98 8.23 -7.16 0.69
C PHE A 98 7.27 -6.11 1.24
N GLY A 99 7.81 -4.95 1.57
CA GLY A 99 7.04 -3.80 2.04
C GLY A 99 6.71 -2.88 0.87
N VAL A 100 5.49 -2.36 0.85
CA VAL A 100 5.04 -1.39 -0.17
C VAL A 100 4.49 -0.18 0.56
N GLY A 101 5.07 0.98 0.23
CA GLY A 101 4.70 2.28 0.77
C GLY A 101 3.49 2.93 0.08
N PRO A 102 3.13 4.16 0.48
CA PRO A 102 2.10 4.96 -0.17
C PRO A 102 2.49 5.33 -1.60
N GLY A 103 1.48 5.63 -2.43
CA GLY A 103 1.67 6.17 -3.75
C GLY A 103 1.01 7.56 -3.85
N ASN A 104 1.70 8.53 -4.37
CA ASN A 104 1.16 9.84 -4.68
C ASN A 104 1.32 10.08 -6.19
N VAL A 105 0.45 9.45 -6.96
CA VAL A 105 0.61 9.26 -8.41
C VAL A 105 0.32 10.53 -9.19
N PRO A 106 1.32 11.17 -9.85
CA PRO A 106 1.09 12.20 -10.84
C PRO A 106 0.79 11.59 -12.20
N VAL A 107 -0.09 12.21 -12.97
CA VAL A 107 -0.34 11.89 -14.38
C VAL A 107 -0.19 13.14 -15.24
N PHE A 108 0.58 13.03 -16.30
CA PHE A 108 0.81 14.11 -17.28
C PHE A 108 -0.05 13.90 -18.53
N ILE A 109 -0.80 14.92 -18.94
CA ILE A 109 -1.49 14.96 -20.23
C ILE A 109 -0.68 15.86 -21.16
N GLU A 110 0.05 15.25 -22.09
CA GLU A 110 0.93 15.90 -23.04
C GLU A 110 0.11 16.38 -24.24
N ARG A 111 0.55 17.48 -24.88
CA ARG A 111 -0.17 18.19 -25.97
C ARG A 111 -0.62 17.33 -27.15
N SER A 112 0.02 16.19 -27.42
CA SER A 112 -0.36 15.26 -28.49
C SER A 112 -1.34 14.16 -28.03
N ALA A 113 -1.78 14.19 -26.79
CA ALA A 113 -2.67 13.19 -26.24
C ALA A 113 -4.06 13.24 -26.87
N ASN A 114 -4.74 12.09 -26.94
CA ASN A 114 -6.18 12.08 -27.11
C ASN A 114 -6.83 12.51 -25.80
N VAL A 115 -7.24 13.76 -25.70
CA VAL A 115 -7.67 14.41 -24.47
C VAL A 115 -8.94 13.75 -23.91
N GLU A 116 -9.89 13.39 -24.75
CA GLU A 116 -11.13 12.72 -24.31
C GLU A 116 -10.82 11.39 -23.64
N LYS A 117 -9.98 10.55 -24.27
CA LYS A 117 -9.54 9.28 -23.69
C LYS A 117 -8.70 9.49 -22.42
N ALA A 118 -7.77 10.45 -22.42
CA ALA A 118 -6.92 10.73 -21.27
C ALA A 118 -7.74 11.06 -20.03
N VAL A 119 -8.73 11.93 -20.16
CA VAL A 119 -9.64 12.30 -19.06
C VAL A 119 -10.51 11.12 -18.63
N SER A 120 -11.02 10.33 -19.59
CA SER A 120 -11.78 9.10 -19.29
C SER A 120 -10.96 8.11 -18.47
N ASP A 121 -9.72 7.88 -18.86
CA ASP A 121 -8.80 6.97 -18.18
C ASP A 121 -8.48 7.47 -16.75
N ILE A 122 -8.17 8.76 -16.61
CA ILE A 122 -7.86 9.37 -15.31
C ILE A 122 -9.04 9.28 -14.35
N LEU A 123 -10.25 9.64 -14.81
CA LEU A 123 -11.46 9.51 -13.99
C LEU A 123 -11.78 8.05 -13.67
N THR A 124 -11.52 7.13 -14.59
CA THR A 124 -11.67 5.70 -14.35
C THR A 124 -10.70 5.24 -13.26
N GLY A 125 -9.45 5.63 -13.33
CA GLY A 125 -8.42 5.26 -12.34
C GLY A 125 -8.68 5.88 -10.97
N THR A 126 -8.89 7.20 -10.92
CA THR A 126 -9.10 7.93 -9.66
C THR A 126 -10.40 7.55 -8.96
N CYS A 127 -11.47 7.26 -9.70
CA CYS A 127 -12.77 6.91 -9.11
C CYS A 127 -12.96 5.42 -8.86
N PHE A 128 -12.04 4.56 -9.36
CA PHE A 128 -12.11 3.13 -9.11
C PHE A 128 -12.00 2.85 -7.60
N ASP A 129 -12.98 2.13 -7.06
CA ASP A 129 -13.08 1.85 -5.62
C ASP A 129 -12.93 3.11 -4.76
N ASN A 130 -13.49 4.23 -5.22
CA ASN A 130 -13.34 5.56 -4.61
C ASN A 130 -11.87 5.95 -4.34
N GLY A 131 -10.95 5.61 -5.21
CA GLY A 131 -9.55 6.02 -5.15
C GLY A 131 -8.71 5.32 -4.07
N THR A 132 -9.14 4.17 -3.55
CA THR A 132 -8.44 3.46 -2.48
C THR A 132 -7.17 2.74 -2.91
N ILE A 133 -6.97 2.55 -4.21
CA ILE A 133 -5.76 1.91 -4.74
C ILE A 133 -4.60 2.90 -4.72
N CYS A 134 -3.45 2.50 -4.18
CA CYS A 134 -2.25 3.35 -4.08
C CYS A 134 -1.68 3.78 -5.46
N ALA A 135 -2.09 3.13 -6.54
CA ALA A 135 -1.75 3.51 -7.91
C ALA A 135 -2.80 4.45 -8.55
N SER A 136 -3.83 4.90 -7.80
CA SER A 136 -4.81 5.87 -8.30
C SER A 136 -4.17 7.22 -8.54
N GLU A 137 -4.55 7.89 -9.61
CA GLU A 137 -4.13 9.26 -9.93
C GLU A 137 -4.50 10.20 -8.78
N GLN A 138 -3.53 10.97 -8.30
CA GLN A 138 -3.69 11.95 -7.22
C GLN A 138 -3.53 13.38 -7.71
N SER A 139 -2.77 13.55 -8.79
CA SER A 139 -2.47 14.85 -9.38
C SER A 139 -2.48 14.76 -10.89
N VAL A 140 -3.13 15.71 -11.55
CA VAL A 140 -3.11 15.86 -13.00
C VAL A 140 -2.25 17.07 -13.35
N VAL A 141 -1.24 16.83 -14.17
CA VAL A 141 -0.37 17.87 -14.75
C VAL A 141 -0.74 17.99 -16.22
N VAL A 142 -1.07 19.18 -16.69
CA VAL A 142 -1.60 19.42 -18.04
C VAL A 142 -0.67 20.34 -18.81
N ASP A 143 -0.40 19.98 -20.04
CA ASP A 143 0.33 20.84 -20.96
C ASP A 143 -0.52 22.07 -21.34
N ALA A 144 0.00 23.26 -21.16
CA ALA A 144 -0.73 24.53 -21.29
C ALA A 144 -1.53 24.68 -22.62
N PRO A 145 -1.03 24.27 -23.80
CA PRO A 145 -1.76 24.43 -25.05
C PRO A 145 -3.11 23.71 -25.08
N ILE A 146 -3.29 22.64 -24.30
CA ILE A 146 -4.52 21.80 -24.28
C ILE A 146 -5.34 21.98 -23.00
N GLU A 147 -4.95 22.86 -22.09
CA GLU A 147 -5.61 23.06 -20.80
C GLU A 147 -7.11 23.24 -20.94
N ARG A 148 -7.57 24.12 -21.85
CA ARG A 148 -8.98 24.43 -22.02
C ARG A 148 -9.78 23.18 -22.40
N GLU A 149 -9.26 22.38 -23.33
CA GLU A 149 -9.91 21.14 -23.78
C GLU A 149 -9.96 20.10 -22.67
N VAL A 150 -8.87 19.94 -21.90
CA VAL A 150 -8.81 19.03 -20.77
C VAL A 150 -9.85 19.42 -19.70
N ARG A 151 -9.97 20.69 -19.35
CA ARG A 151 -10.99 21.17 -18.40
C ARG A 151 -12.42 20.91 -18.88
N GLU A 152 -12.67 21.13 -20.16
CA GLU A 152 -13.97 20.85 -20.77
C GLU A 152 -14.31 19.36 -20.71
N GLN A 153 -13.35 18.49 -21.05
CA GLN A 153 -13.55 17.05 -20.99
C GLN A 153 -13.76 16.56 -19.54
N PHE A 154 -13.02 17.06 -18.57
CA PHE A 154 -13.30 16.73 -17.16
C PHE A 154 -14.73 17.08 -16.76
N ARG A 155 -15.20 18.30 -17.08
CA ARG A 155 -16.58 18.72 -16.76
C ARG A 155 -17.63 17.83 -17.44
N ARG A 156 -17.43 17.47 -18.69
CA ARG A 156 -18.33 16.59 -19.45
C ARG A 156 -18.41 15.18 -18.86
N GLN A 157 -17.30 14.69 -18.32
CA GLN A 157 -17.18 13.32 -17.83
C GLN A 157 -17.38 13.17 -16.31
N GLY A 158 -17.83 14.23 -15.64
CA GLY A 158 -18.17 14.20 -14.21
C GLY A 158 -17.07 14.68 -13.26
N GLY A 159 -16.01 15.30 -13.76
CA GLY A 159 -15.05 16.05 -12.94
C GLY A 159 -15.60 17.42 -12.57
N HIS A 160 -15.62 17.75 -11.30
CA HIS A 160 -16.06 19.04 -10.78
C HIS A 160 -14.89 19.89 -10.32
N PHE A 161 -14.64 21.00 -11.03
CA PHE A 161 -13.64 21.98 -10.62
C PHE A 161 -14.21 22.86 -9.52
N LEU A 162 -13.55 22.84 -8.39
CA LEU A 162 -13.89 23.65 -7.23
C LEU A 162 -13.49 25.11 -7.44
N SER A 163 -14.32 26.04 -6.95
CA SER A 163 -13.90 27.43 -6.76
C SER A 163 -12.81 27.51 -5.68
N PRO A 164 -12.05 28.61 -5.59
CA PRO A 164 -11.03 28.77 -4.54
C PRO A 164 -11.56 28.56 -3.12
N SER A 165 -12.74 29.08 -2.81
CA SER A 165 -13.37 28.94 -1.49
C SER A 165 -13.81 27.50 -1.19
N GLU A 166 -14.30 26.78 -2.18
CA GLU A 166 -14.65 25.35 -2.03
C GLU A 166 -13.39 24.48 -1.91
N ALA A 167 -12.35 24.79 -2.68
CA ALA A 167 -11.06 24.11 -2.58
C ALA A 167 -10.44 24.27 -1.19
N ASP A 168 -10.53 25.47 -0.60
CA ASP A 168 -10.08 25.74 0.76
C ASP A 168 -10.92 24.99 1.81
N ALA A 169 -12.23 24.92 1.63
CA ALA A 169 -13.13 24.16 2.51
C ALA A 169 -12.77 22.66 2.50
N VAL A 170 -12.57 22.08 1.31
CA VAL A 170 -12.14 20.69 1.18
C VAL A 170 -10.72 20.48 1.73
N ALA A 171 -9.78 21.41 1.49
CA ALA A 171 -8.41 21.32 1.98
C ALA A 171 -8.33 21.16 3.50
N LYS A 172 -9.23 21.81 4.25
CA LYS A 172 -9.33 21.71 5.73
C LYS A 172 -9.68 20.31 6.21
N ILE A 173 -10.36 19.50 5.38
CA ILE A 173 -10.75 18.14 5.74
C ILE A 173 -9.86 17.07 5.11
N LEU A 174 -8.99 17.40 4.15
CA LEU A 174 -8.04 16.46 3.57
C LEU A 174 -7.02 15.96 4.59
N LEU A 175 -6.62 16.83 5.51
CA LEU A 175 -5.59 16.56 6.51
C LEU A 175 -6.19 16.58 7.93
N THR A 176 -5.55 15.82 8.82
CA THR A 176 -5.73 15.95 10.27
C THR A 176 -4.97 17.18 10.80
N GLU A 177 -5.17 17.51 12.07
CA GLU A 177 -4.38 18.55 12.77
C GLU A 177 -2.87 18.26 12.74
N GLN A 178 -2.49 16.98 12.74
CA GLN A 178 -1.10 16.53 12.62
C GLN A 178 -0.57 16.57 11.17
N ARG A 179 -1.33 17.15 10.24
CA ARG A 179 -1.01 17.23 8.81
C ARG A 179 -0.76 15.86 8.13
N THR A 180 -1.44 14.83 8.61
CA THR A 180 -1.52 13.52 7.96
C THR A 180 -2.85 13.37 7.24
N LEU A 181 -2.94 12.43 6.28
CA LEU A 181 -4.19 12.14 5.58
C LEU A 181 -5.32 11.85 6.57
N ASN A 182 -6.46 12.52 6.38
CA ASN A 182 -7.64 12.30 7.20
C ASN A 182 -8.30 10.96 6.85
N PRO A 183 -8.33 9.97 7.75
CA PRO A 183 -8.89 8.66 7.46
C PRO A 183 -10.41 8.69 7.17
N LYS A 184 -11.11 9.77 7.54
CA LYS A 184 -12.56 9.90 7.31
C LYS A 184 -12.94 10.05 5.83
N ILE A 185 -12.01 10.51 4.98
CA ILE A 185 -12.25 10.71 3.55
C ILE A 185 -11.79 9.53 2.68
N VAL A 186 -10.97 8.63 3.23
CA VAL A 186 -10.40 7.51 2.50
C VAL A 186 -11.51 6.58 1.99
N GLY A 187 -11.55 6.33 0.69
CA GLY A 187 -12.55 5.48 0.04
C GLY A 187 -13.98 6.05 0.05
N LYS A 188 -14.12 7.35 0.28
CA LYS A 188 -15.43 8.02 0.24
C LYS A 188 -15.68 8.64 -1.12
N SER A 189 -16.96 8.72 -1.51
CA SER A 189 -17.37 9.35 -2.76
C SER A 189 -17.12 10.86 -2.76
N ALA A 190 -17.05 11.47 -3.94
CA ALA A 190 -16.94 12.91 -4.10
C ALA A 190 -18.07 13.67 -3.37
N GLU A 191 -19.29 13.14 -3.45
CA GLU A 191 -20.47 13.71 -2.77
C GLU A 191 -20.31 13.68 -1.24
N PHE A 192 -19.83 12.56 -0.66
CA PHE A 192 -19.57 12.46 0.77
C PHE A 192 -18.54 13.49 1.22
N ILE A 193 -17.46 13.66 0.45
CA ILE A 193 -16.37 14.61 0.76
C ILE A 193 -16.90 16.05 0.67
N ALA A 194 -17.67 16.36 -0.35
CA ALA A 194 -18.30 17.67 -0.51
C ALA A 194 -19.23 18.01 0.66
N ASN A 195 -20.10 17.06 1.05
CA ASN A 195 -20.99 17.24 2.21
C ASN A 195 -20.19 17.42 3.51
N LEU A 196 -19.13 16.67 3.71
CA LEU A 196 -18.25 16.81 4.89
C LEU A 196 -17.56 18.17 4.94
N ALA A 197 -17.22 18.74 3.77
CA ALA A 197 -16.64 20.07 3.64
C ALA A 197 -17.68 21.21 3.70
N GLY A 198 -18.98 20.89 3.71
CA GLY A 198 -20.06 21.86 3.71
C GLY A 198 -20.24 22.59 2.38
N ILE A 199 -19.89 21.95 1.26
CA ILE A 199 -20.05 22.48 -0.09
C ILE A 199 -21.09 21.68 -0.87
N SER A 200 -21.74 22.35 -1.84
CA SER A 200 -22.68 21.70 -2.77
C SER A 200 -22.05 21.47 -4.12
N ILE A 201 -22.21 20.26 -4.66
CA ILE A 201 -21.69 19.89 -5.98
C ILE A 201 -22.84 19.44 -6.91
N PRO A 202 -22.67 19.54 -8.22
CA PRO A 202 -23.68 19.07 -9.18
C PRO A 202 -23.97 17.57 -9.01
N PRO A 203 -25.23 17.13 -9.21
CA PRO A 203 -25.57 15.71 -9.26
C PRO A 203 -24.72 14.98 -10.31
N GLY A 204 -24.21 13.82 -9.97
CA GLY A 204 -23.38 13.02 -10.86
C GLY A 204 -21.88 13.42 -10.90
N ALA A 205 -21.45 14.38 -10.08
CA ALA A 205 -20.04 14.67 -9.92
C ALA A 205 -19.30 13.45 -9.36
N ARG A 206 -18.32 12.95 -10.10
CA ARG A 206 -17.56 11.73 -9.78
C ARG A 206 -16.26 12.04 -9.02
N CYS A 207 -15.68 13.20 -9.31
CA CYS A 207 -14.37 13.60 -8.79
C CYS A 207 -14.32 15.10 -8.51
N LEU A 208 -13.72 15.50 -7.39
CA LEU A 208 -13.45 16.89 -7.05
C LEU A 208 -12.05 17.27 -7.54
N ILE A 209 -11.94 18.43 -8.20
CA ILE A 209 -10.68 18.88 -8.80
C ILE A 209 -10.38 20.29 -8.29
N ALA A 210 -9.18 20.48 -7.75
CA ALA A 210 -8.74 21.81 -7.32
C ALA A 210 -7.46 22.22 -8.03
N GLU A 211 -7.39 23.48 -8.42
CA GLU A 211 -6.15 24.09 -8.86
C GLU A 211 -5.14 24.10 -7.71
N CYS A 212 -3.91 23.73 -8.01
CA CYS A 212 -2.87 23.65 -7.00
C CYS A 212 -1.63 24.41 -7.47
N GLY A 213 -1.23 25.42 -6.69
CA GLY A 213 -0.12 26.31 -7.06
C GLY A 213 1.26 25.71 -6.84
N GLY A 214 1.38 24.66 -6.01
CA GLY A 214 2.66 24.04 -5.64
C GLY A 214 2.49 22.68 -5.00
N VAL A 215 3.62 22.11 -4.58
CA VAL A 215 3.69 20.81 -3.92
C VAL A 215 4.33 20.97 -2.53
N GLY A 216 3.84 20.27 -1.55
CA GLY A 216 4.40 20.29 -0.19
C GLY A 216 3.37 20.55 0.89
N ARG A 217 3.85 20.77 2.11
CA ARG A 217 3.01 20.90 3.30
C ARG A 217 2.00 22.07 3.22
N ASP A 218 2.34 23.13 2.50
CA ASP A 218 1.48 24.30 2.34
C ASP A 218 0.42 24.14 1.26
N TYR A 219 0.48 23.00 0.53
CA TYR A 219 -0.42 22.65 -0.55
C TYR A 219 -1.14 21.31 -0.24
N PRO A 220 -2.18 21.30 0.60
CA PRO A 220 -2.87 20.07 1.04
C PRO A 220 -3.37 19.18 -0.10
N TRP A 221 -3.70 19.77 -1.25
CA TRP A 221 -4.14 19.03 -2.42
C TRP A 221 -3.05 18.18 -3.07
N SER A 222 -1.76 18.45 -2.80
CA SER A 222 -0.63 17.76 -3.41
C SER A 222 -0.28 16.41 -2.76
N ILE A 223 -0.95 16.02 -1.68
CA ILE A 223 -0.71 14.74 -0.99
C ILE A 223 -1.44 13.56 -1.65
N GLU A 224 -1.12 12.34 -1.24
CA GLU A 224 -1.95 11.16 -1.50
C GLU A 224 -3.25 11.27 -0.70
N LYS A 225 -4.41 11.21 -1.39
CA LYS A 225 -5.73 11.46 -0.78
C LYS A 225 -6.60 10.22 -0.65
N LEU A 226 -6.30 9.17 -1.44
CA LEU A 226 -7.02 7.89 -1.47
C LEU A 226 -8.54 8.06 -1.55
N SER A 227 -8.96 8.98 -2.40
CA SER A 227 -10.35 9.39 -2.63
C SER A 227 -10.51 10.03 -4.01
N PRO A 228 -11.74 10.18 -4.55
CA PRO A 228 -11.96 10.82 -5.84
C PRO A 228 -11.71 12.34 -5.81
N THR A 229 -10.47 12.72 -5.57
CA THR A 229 -10.02 14.11 -5.49
C THR A 229 -8.69 14.27 -6.20
N LEU A 230 -8.56 15.29 -7.07
CA LEU A 230 -7.38 15.53 -7.88
C LEU A 230 -6.82 16.95 -7.64
N ALA A 231 -5.51 17.06 -7.49
CA ALA A 231 -4.80 18.31 -7.69
C ALA A 231 -4.62 18.56 -9.20
N PHE A 232 -4.79 19.77 -9.65
CA PHE A 232 -4.67 20.16 -11.04
C PHE A 232 -3.56 21.19 -11.21
N PHE A 233 -2.61 20.89 -12.09
CA PHE A 233 -1.47 21.75 -12.40
C PHE A 233 -1.41 22.02 -13.90
N VAL A 234 -1.05 23.23 -14.27
CA VAL A 234 -0.80 23.61 -15.66
C VAL A 234 0.68 24.00 -15.81
N VAL A 235 1.33 23.44 -16.82
CA VAL A 235 2.75 23.67 -17.11
C VAL A 235 2.96 23.74 -18.62
N ASP A 236 4.08 24.29 -19.08
CA ASP A 236 4.41 24.31 -20.50
C ASP A 236 5.56 23.36 -20.82
N GLY A 237 5.22 22.33 -21.58
CA GLY A 237 6.16 21.34 -22.11
C GLY A 237 6.55 20.24 -21.14
N ILE A 238 7.16 19.20 -21.72
CA ILE A 238 7.48 17.94 -21.05
C ILE A 238 8.45 18.12 -19.88
N GLU A 239 9.43 19.01 -20.00
CA GLU A 239 10.45 19.20 -18.96
C GLU A 239 9.85 19.86 -17.70
N ALA A 240 8.94 20.82 -17.87
CA ALA A 240 8.21 21.41 -16.76
C ALA A 240 7.24 20.42 -16.12
N ALA A 241 6.59 19.59 -16.94
CA ALA A 241 5.71 18.52 -16.48
C ALA A 241 6.49 17.47 -15.68
N ALA A 242 7.62 17.02 -16.19
CA ALA A 242 8.47 16.04 -15.49
C ALA A 242 8.94 16.58 -14.14
N ARG A 243 9.37 17.85 -14.07
CA ARG A 243 9.74 18.49 -12.79
C ARG A 243 8.56 18.51 -11.80
N ARG A 244 7.35 18.91 -12.25
CA ARG A 244 6.17 18.93 -11.40
C ARG A 244 5.78 17.54 -10.90
N CYS A 245 5.81 16.54 -11.77
CA CYS A 245 5.56 15.15 -11.41
C CYS A 245 6.62 14.62 -10.43
N LEU A 246 7.88 14.98 -10.62
CA LEU A 246 8.97 14.65 -9.70
C LEU A 246 8.72 15.25 -8.30
N GLU A 247 8.32 16.52 -8.21
CA GLU A 247 7.99 17.18 -6.94
C GLU A 247 6.87 16.41 -6.20
N VAL A 248 5.81 16.01 -6.93
CA VAL A 248 4.70 15.23 -6.36
C VAL A 248 5.19 13.88 -5.82
N LEU A 249 6.02 13.16 -6.61
CA LEU A 249 6.60 11.89 -6.18
C LEU A 249 7.52 12.04 -4.97
N GLN A 250 8.36 13.06 -4.94
CA GLN A 250 9.27 13.35 -3.83
C GLN A 250 8.52 13.66 -2.53
N PHE A 251 7.35 14.27 -2.64
CA PHE A 251 6.54 14.60 -1.48
C PHE A 251 5.87 13.38 -0.84
N GLY A 252 5.57 12.31 -1.60
CA GLY A 252 4.91 11.16 -0.98
C GLY A 252 4.78 9.88 -1.78
N GLY A 253 5.42 9.73 -2.94
CA GLY A 253 5.19 8.58 -3.82
C GLY A 253 6.43 8.03 -4.52
N MET A 254 7.62 8.29 -3.98
CA MET A 254 8.88 7.85 -4.60
C MET A 254 8.90 6.36 -4.91
N GLY A 255 9.26 6.04 -6.13
CA GLY A 255 9.40 4.67 -6.61
C GLY A 255 8.08 3.98 -6.96
N HIS A 256 6.90 4.58 -6.67
CA HIS A 256 5.64 3.88 -6.86
C HIS A 256 5.18 3.87 -8.33
N THR A 257 4.46 4.84 -8.78
CA THR A 257 3.83 4.88 -10.11
C THR A 257 3.74 6.33 -10.61
N ALA A 258 3.92 6.53 -11.90
CA ALA A 258 3.58 7.76 -12.61
C ALA A 258 2.77 7.44 -13.87
N GLY A 259 1.99 8.38 -14.35
CA GLY A 259 1.19 8.23 -15.57
C GLY A 259 1.54 9.27 -16.62
N MET A 260 1.29 8.95 -17.89
CA MET A 260 1.33 9.91 -18.99
C MET A 260 0.34 9.52 -20.09
N HIS A 261 -0.35 10.52 -20.62
CA HIS A 261 -1.14 10.39 -21.85
C HIS A 261 -0.48 11.19 -22.96
N THR A 262 -0.18 10.54 -24.07
CA THR A 262 0.51 11.15 -25.21
C THR A 262 0.28 10.36 -26.49
N GLY A 263 0.28 11.02 -27.64
CA GLY A 263 0.40 10.42 -28.96
C GLY A 263 1.84 10.23 -29.44
N ASN A 264 2.82 10.75 -28.69
CA ASN A 264 4.22 10.75 -29.05
C ASN A 264 5.03 9.74 -28.22
N ARG A 265 5.52 8.68 -28.88
CA ARG A 265 6.32 7.62 -28.21
C ARG A 265 7.62 8.15 -27.62
N ASP A 266 8.30 9.06 -28.31
CA ASP A 266 9.59 9.59 -27.82
C ASP A 266 9.39 10.49 -26.60
N ALA A 267 8.28 11.24 -26.57
CA ALA A 267 7.86 11.98 -25.39
C ALA A 267 7.61 11.05 -24.17
N ALA A 268 6.96 9.91 -24.42
CA ALA A 268 6.73 8.92 -23.37
C ALA A 268 8.05 8.36 -22.80
N ILE A 269 9.02 8.05 -23.66
CA ILE A 269 10.34 7.55 -23.25
C ILE A 269 11.09 8.62 -22.45
N ARG A 270 11.18 9.86 -22.96
CA ARG A 270 11.85 10.99 -22.29
C ARG A 270 11.24 11.29 -20.91
N TYR A 271 9.92 11.22 -20.80
CA TYR A 271 9.24 11.36 -19.52
C TYR A 271 9.58 10.21 -18.59
N GLY A 272 9.51 8.97 -19.09
CA GLY A 272 9.81 7.77 -18.31
C GLY A 272 11.23 7.76 -17.73
N GLU A 273 12.23 8.22 -18.50
CA GLU A 273 13.63 8.34 -18.05
C GLU A 273 13.81 9.31 -16.87
N GLN A 274 12.94 10.32 -16.76
CA GLN A 274 13.00 11.33 -15.70
C GLN A 274 12.22 10.93 -14.44
N MET A 275 11.32 9.95 -14.53
CA MET A 275 10.43 9.58 -13.42
C MET A 275 11.07 8.56 -12.47
N PRO A 276 11.33 8.89 -11.21
CA PRO A 276 11.74 7.93 -10.20
C PRO A 276 10.53 7.08 -9.73
N ALA A 277 9.96 6.36 -10.66
CA ALA A 277 8.83 5.47 -10.45
C ALA A 277 9.11 4.11 -11.11
N SER A 278 8.80 3.03 -10.41
CA SER A 278 9.02 1.67 -10.91
C SER A 278 8.06 1.31 -12.06
N ARG A 279 6.96 2.05 -12.19
CA ARG A 279 5.96 1.90 -13.25
C ARG A 279 5.59 3.27 -13.81
N VAL A 280 5.81 3.45 -15.10
CA VAL A 280 5.31 4.60 -15.84
C VAL A 280 4.24 4.10 -16.80
N VAL A 281 2.99 4.39 -16.50
CA VAL A 281 1.83 3.89 -17.24
C VAL A 281 1.47 4.88 -18.35
N ILE A 282 1.43 4.40 -19.59
CA ILE A 282 1.16 5.23 -20.76
C ILE A 282 -0.20 4.92 -21.33
N ASN A 283 -1.03 5.96 -21.55
CA ASN A 283 -2.34 5.89 -22.23
C ASN A 283 -3.31 4.87 -21.62
N SER A 284 -3.30 4.74 -20.29
CA SER A 284 -4.18 3.84 -19.52
C SER A 284 -4.43 4.41 -18.14
N PRO A 285 -5.55 4.08 -17.47
CA PRO A 285 -5.73 4.37 -16.06
C PRO A 285 -4.55 3.83 -15.26
N THR A 286 -3.91 4.65 -14.42
CA THR A 286 -2.72 4.20 -13.68
C THR A 286 -3.02 3.06 -12.71
N THR A 287 -4.23 3.02 -12.12
CA THR A 287 -4.70 1.90 -11.31
C THR A 287 -4.67 0.58 -12.08
N HIS A 288 -5.28 0.54 -13.26
CA HIS A 288 -5.39 -0.66 -14.08
C HIS A 288 -4.05 -1.06 -14.71
N GLY A 289 -3.30 -0.07 -15.18
CA GLY A 289 -1.99 -0.31 -15.80
C GLY A 289 -0.96 -0.81 -14.80
N ALA A 290 -0.87 -0.20 -13.62
CA ALA A 290 0.11 -0.57 -12.62
C ALA A 290 -0.09 -1.99 -12.06
N ILE A 291 -1.34 -2.43 -11.90
CA ILE A 291 -1.64 -3.79 -11.41
C ILE A 291 -1.55 -4.88 -12.48
N GLY A 292 -1.23 -4.53 -13.75
CA GLY A 292 -1.13 -5.48 -14.85
C GLY A 292 -2.46 -5.90 -15.46
N PHE A 293 -3.54 -5.10 -15.28
CA PHE A 293 -4.85 -5.38 -15.90
C PHE A 293 -4.92 -4.90 -17.35
N SER A 294 -4.39 -3.71 -17.64
CA SER A 294 -4.40 -3.08 -18.98
C SER A 294 -3.01 -2.97 -19.60
N THR A 295 -2.01 -3.58 -19.00
CA THR A 295 -0.62 -3.65 -19.48
C THR A 295 -0.10 -5.07 -19.35
N ASP A 296 1.09 -5.36 -19.92
CA ASP A 296 1.78 -6.65 -19.78
C ASP A 296 2.61 -6.77 -18.49
N LEU A 297 2.46 -5.85 -17.54
CA LEU A 297 3.06 -6.00 -16.22
C LEU A 297 2.47 -7.23 -15.49
N PRO A 298 3.26 -7.95 -14.68
CA PRO A 298 2.73 -9.06 -13.90
C PRO A 298 1.55 -8.62 -13.02
N PRO A 299 0.41 -9.34 -13.03
CA PRO A 299 -0.73 -9.01 -12.18
C PRO A 299 -0.34 -8.99 -10.70
N SER A 300 -0.56 -7.85 -10.02
CA SER A 300 -0.18 -7.69 -8.62
C SER A 300 -0.97 -6.61 -7.91
N MET A 301 -1.25 -6.86 -6.61
CA MET A 301 -1.73 -5.86 -5.65
C MET A 301 -0.65 -5.48 -4.62
N THR A 302 0.62 -5.87 -4.88
CA THR A 302 1.79 -5.49 -4.07
C THR A 302 2.84 -4.94 -5.02
N LEU A 303 2.87 -3.61 -5.11
CA LEU A 303 3.62 -2.86 -6.12
C LEU A 303 4.93 -2.35 -5.50
N GLY A 304 6.04 -3.05 -5.71
CA GLY A 304 7.34 -2.67 -5.16
C GLY A 304 7.79 -1.29 -5.67
N CYS A 305 8.33 -0.47 -4.78
CA CYS A 305 8.77 0.90 -5.08
C CYS A 305 10.29 1.02 -5.27
N GLY A 306 11.01 -0.09 -5.27
CA GLY A 306 12.46 -0.12 -5.43
C GLY A 306 13.21 0.66 -4.34
N SER A 307 14.49 0.90 -4.57
CA SER A 307 15.34 1.64 -3.64
C SER A 307 14.87 3.08 -3.43
N TRP A 308 14.28 3.72 -4.42
CA TRP A 308 13.69 5.06 -4.29
C TRP A 308 12.59 5.13 -3.22
N GLY A 309 11.76 4.08 -3.12
CA GLY A 309 10.72 3.98 -2.11
C GLY A 309 11.16 3.22 -0.86
N GLY A 310 12.46 2.91 -0.71
CA GLY A 310 12.98 2.14 0.43
C GLY A 310 12.49 0.69 0.47
N ASN A 311 12.21 0.11 -0.72
CA ASN A 311 11.73 -1.27 -0.84
C ASN A 311 12.82 -2.18 -1.41
N VAL A 312 12.71 -3.49 -1.13
CA VAL A 312 13.67 -4.52 -1.58
C VAL A 312 13.48 -4.90 -3.06
N THR A 313 12.36 -4.54 -3.67
CA THR A 313 12.08 -4.79 -5.10
C THR A 313 11.35 -3.62 -5.73
N SER A 314 11.59 -3.42 -7.03
CA SER A 314 10.83 -2.53 -7.91
C SER A 314 9.72 -3.26 -8.67
N ASP A 315 9.63 -4.57 -8.53
CA ASP A 315 8.72 -5.40 -9.31
C ASP A 315 7.28 -5.35 -8.80
N ASN A 316 6.38 -5.73 -9.66
CA ASN A 316 5.08 -6.23 -9.26
C ASN A 316 5.30 -7.58 -8.58
N VAL A 317 5.10 -7.65 -7.26
CA VAL A 317 5.34 -8.88 -6.50
C VAL A 317 4.41 -9.98 -7.02
N SER A 318 4.99 -11.15 -7.28
CA SER A 318 4.32 -12.28 -7.92
C SER A 318 4.76 -13.60 -7.22
N PRO A 319 4.22 -14.77 -7.57
CA PRO A 319 4.62 -16.03 -6.95
C PRO A 319 6.12 -16.31 -6.97
N VAL A 320 6.87 -15.83 -7.98
CA VAL A 320 8.32 -16.07 -8.06
C VAL A 320 9.11 -15.41 -6.93
N HIS A 321 8.60 -14.33 -6.36
CA HIS A 321 9.21 -13.64 -5.22
C HIS A 321 9.09 -14.42 -3.90
N LEU A 322 8.23 -15.42 -3.87
CA LEU A 322 7.99 -16.28 -2.70
C LEU A 322 8.66 -17.67 -2.85
N LEU A 323 9.57 -17.82 -3.81
CA LEU A 323 10.28 -19.06 -4.09
C LEU A 323 11.76 -18.92 -3.75
N ASP A 324 12.29 -19.89 -3.01
CA ASP A 324 13.72 -20.09 -2.85
C ASP A 324 14.28 -20.89 -4.03
N ILE A 325 15.24 -20.30 -4.75
CA ILE A 325 15.83 -20.92 -5.94
C ILE A 325 17.15 -21.57 -5.56
N LYS A 326 17.20 -22.91 -5.58
CA LYS A 326 18.43 -23.67 -5.51
C LYS A 326 19.13 -23.71 -6.85
N ARG A 327 20.45 -23.55 -6.83
CA ARG A 327 21.30 -23.69 -8.00
C ARG A 327 22.35 -24.76 -7.74
N VAL A 328 22.45 -25.71 -8.67
CA VAL A 328 23.56 -26.67 -8.72
C VAL A 328 24.54 -26.14 -9.77
N ALA A 329 25.71 -25.75 -9.33
CA ALA A 329 26.73 -25.18 -10.19
C ALA A 329 27.86 -26.18 -10.40
N PHE A 330 28.19 -26.42 -11.65
CA PHE A 330 29.33 -27.23 -12.04
C PHE A 330 30.50 -26.36 -12.44
N GLU A 331 31.73 -26.79 -12.16
CA GLU A 331 32.93 -26.10 -12.61
C GLU A 331 32.96 -26.04 -14.14
N THR A 332 33.04 -24.82 -14.70
CA THR A 332 33.17 -24.59 -16.13
C THR A 332 34.54 -24.01 -16.50
N LYS A 333 35.27 -23.50 -15.50
CA LYS A 333 36.63 -22.93 -15.66
C LYS A 333 37.49 -23.48 -14.53
N PRO A 334 38.44 -24.42 -14.85
CA PRO A 334 39.32 -24.99 -13.83
C PRO A 334 40.15 -23.94 -13.10
N VAL A 335 40.19 -23.99 -11.78
CA VAL A 335 41.03 -23.12 -10.92
C VAL A 335 42.30 -23.88 -10.59
N GLY A 336 43.44 -23.50 -11.20
CA GLY A 336 44.74 -24.11 -11.02
C GLY A 336 45.09 -25.19 -12.04
N ARG A 337 46.29 -25.82 -11.88
CA ARG A 337 46.84 -26.85 -12.81
C ARG A 337 46.34 -28.28 -12.57
N ALA A 338 45.48 -28.52 -11.60
CA ALA A 338 44.91 -29.84 -11.35
C ALA A 338 43.81 -30.11 -12.37
N GLN A 339 43.92 -31.23 -13.08
CA GLN A 339 42.84 -31.70 -13.95
C GLN A 339 41.69 -32.17 -13.07
N SER A 340 40.67 -31.34 -12.96
CA SER A 340 39.40 -31.74 -12.35
C SER A 340 38.73 -32.83 -13.20
N PRO A 341 38.07 -33.83 -12.60
CA PRO A 341 37.35 -34.85 -13.35
C PRO A 341 36.27 -34.17 -14.19
N VAL A 342 36.45 -34.19 -15.49
CA VAL A 342 35.46 -33.71 -16.46
C VAL A 342 34.28 -34.66 -16.40
N PHE A 343 33.19 -34.22 -15.76
CA PHE A 343 31.93 -34.91 -15.92
C PHE A 343 31.53 -34.80 -17.38
N LYS A 344 31.63 -35.92 -18.11
CA LYS A 344 31.10 -36.00 -19.47
C LYS A 344 29.61 -35.75 -19.35
N THR A 345 29.18 -34.59 -19.74
CA THR A 345 27.76 -34.26 -19.95
C THR A 345 27.28 -35.21 -21.07
N GLN A 346 26.67 -36.32 -20.69
CA GLN A 346 25.75 -36.97 -21.62
C GLN A 346 24.60 -35.99 -21.79
N SER A 347 24.62 -35.28 -22.93
CA SER A 347 23.53 -34.45 -23.39
C SER A 347 22.32 -35.33 -23.75
N SER A 348 21.63 -35.85 -22.74
CA SER A 348 20.37 -36.55 -22.89
C SER A 348 19.23 -35.91 -22.09
N PHE A 349 19.37 -34.62 -21.75
CA PHE A 349 18.17 -33.85 -21.57
C PHE A 349 17.72 -33.37 -22.95
N ALA A 350 17.10 -34.28 -23.71
CA ALA A 350 16.22 -33.87 -24.77
C ALA A 350 15.34 -32.78 -24.16
N SER A 351 15.47 -31.59 -24.70
CA SER A 351 14.53 -30.51 -24.42
C SER A 351 13.13 -31.08 -24.58
N ARG A 352 12.47 -31.39 -23.45
CA ARG A 352 11.03 -31.59 -23.50
C ARG A 352 10.50 -30.36 -24.20
N PRO A 353 9.79 -30.50 -25.33
CA PRO A 353 9.16 -29.38 -25.94
C PRO A 353 8.37 -28.71 -24.81
N ALA A 354 8.59 -27.41 -24.59
CA ALA A 354 7.80 -26.64 -23.69
C ALA A 354 6.35 -26.93 -24.10
N ALA A 355 5.62 -27.61 -23.23
CA ALA A 355 4.19 -27.75 -23.41
C ALA A 355 3.71 -26.34 -23.59
N GLN A 356 3.29 -26.00 -24.80
CA GLN A 356 2.59 -24.73 -25.05
C GLN A 356 1.37 -24.80 -24.16
N SER A 357 1.47 -24.16 -22.97
CA SER A 357 0.31 -23.87 -22.16
C SER A 357 -0.48 -22.87 -23.00
N GLN A 358 -1.43 -23.40 -23.76
CA GLN A 358 -2.44 -22.55 -24.39
C GLN A 358 -3.07 -21.78 -23.24
N LYS A 359 -2.82 -20.47 -23.20
CA LYS A 359 -3.54 -19.59 -22.28
C LYS A 359 -5.02 -19.85 -22.53
N PRO A 360 -5.81 -20.22 -21.51
CA PRO A 360 -7.24 -20.46 -21.72
C PRO A 360 -7.82 -19.21 -22.35
N LYS A 361 -8.58 -19.37 -23.43
CA LYS A 361 -9.18 -18.28 -24.15
C LYS A 361 -10.17 -17.59 -23.20
N ARG A 362 -10.29 -16.28 -23.32
CA ARG A 362 -11.22 -15.45 -22.51
C ARG A 362 -12.62 -16.04 -22.44
N GLU A 363 -13.05 -16.68 -23.54
CA GLU A 363 -14.33 -17.36 -23.68
C GLU A 363 -14.43 -18.62 -22.80
N GLU A 364 -13.33 -19.37 -22.64
CA GLU A 364 -13.28 -20.55 -21.77
C GLU A 364 -13.35 -20.18 -20.29
N ILE A 365 -12.69 -19.05 -19.93
CA ILE A 365 -12.76 -18.51 -18.55
C ILE A 365 -14.16 -17.99 -18.28
N ALA A 366 -14.77 -17.25 -19.22
CA ALA A 366 -16.13 -16.77 -19.10
C ALA A 366 -17.14 -17.93 -18.94
N ALA A 367 -17.03 -18.96 -19.75
CA ALA A 367 -17.89 -20.15 -19.67
C ALA A 367 -17.73 -20.90 -18.33
N LEU A 368 -16.53 -20.89 -17.75
CA LEU A 368 -16.26 -21.52 -16.44
C LEU A 368 -16.89 -20.70 -15.30
N VAL A 369 -16.80 -19.37 -15.39
CA VAL A 369 -17.43 -18.44 -14.44
C VAL A 369 -18.96 -18.52 -14.53
N ASP A 370 -19.53 -18.55 -15.75
CA ASP A 370 -20.97 -18.65 -15.95
C ASP A 370 -21.52 -19.99 -15.45
N ARG A 371 -20.78 -21.09 -15.64
CA ARG A 371 -21.14 -22.40 -15.09
C ARG A 371 -21.16 -22.40 -13.57
N PHE A 372 -20.15 -21.77 -12.94
CA PHE A 372 -20.06 -21.68 -11.50
C PHE A 372 -21.19 -20.82 -10.91
N LEU A 373 -21.48 -19.67 -11.53
CA LEU A 373 -22.57 -18.78 -11.11
C LEU A 373 -23.95 -19.45 -11.29
N SER A 374 -24.17 -20.15 -12.40
CA SER A 374 -25.42 -20.89 -12.66
C SER A 374 -25.64 -22.04 -11.66
N GLN A 375 -24.59 -22.76 -11.27
CA GLN A 375 -24.67 -23.78 -10.24
C GLN A 375 -25.00 -23.20 -8.86
N LYS A 376 -24.45 -22.03 -8.51
CA LYS A 376 -24.74 -21.34 -7.25
C LYS A 376 -26.16 -20.78 -7.23
N LEU A 377 -26.65 -20.22 -8.32
CA LEU A 377 -28.03 -19.72 -8.43
C LEU A 377 -29.07 -20.87 -8.37
N ALA A 378 -28.78 -22.01 -8.99
CA ALA A 378 -29.63 -23.20 -8.90
C ALA A 378 -29.68 -23.79 -7.47
N ALA A 379 -28.57 -23.72 -6.73
CA ALA A 379 -28.53 -24.18 -5.34
C ALA A 379 -29.26 -23.26 -4.36
N THR A 380 -29.36 -21.95 -4.70
CA THR A 380 -30.14 -20.98 -3.90
C THR A 380 -31.65 -21.00 -4.21
N SER A 381 -32.05 -21.45 -5.39
CA SER A 381 -33.46 -21.56 -5.76
C SER A 381 -34.14 -22.85 -5.25
N SER A 382 -33.37 -23.84 -4.78
CA SER A 382 -33.91 -25.08 -4.18
C SER A 382 -34.06 -25.02 -2.64
N ALA A 383 -33.71 -23.89 -1.99
CA ALA A 383 -33.82 -23.69 -0.56
C ALA A 383 -34.95 -22.72 -0.13
N GLY A 384 -35.99 -22.63 -0.91
CA GLY A 384 -37.12 -21.71 -0.69
C GLY A 384 -38.44 -22.39 -0.50
N SER A 385 -38.66 -23.07 0.64
CA SER A 385 -39.97 -23.24 1.28
C SER A 385 -39.79 -24.04 2.59
N VAL A 386 -39.54 -23.36 3.68
CA VAL A 386 -39.84 -23.87 5.02
C VAL A 386 -40.55 -22.77 5.79
N GLU A 387 -41.80 -23.07 6.13
CA GLU A 387 -42.73 -22.25 6.88
C GLU A 387 -42.22 -21.84 8.25
N ASN A 388 -42.56 -20.60 8.64
CA ASN A 388 -42.49 -20.08 10.00
C ASN A 388 -43.22 -20.99 10.98
N LYS A 389 -42.50 -21.59 11.94
CA LYS A 389 -43.02 -21.94 13.25
C LYS A 389 -42.14 -21.30 14.31
N ALA A 390 -42.76 -20.36 15.00
CA ALA A 390 -42.25 -19.81 16.25
C ALA A 390 -42.39 -20.86 17.34
N GLU A 391 -41.32 -21.27 17.99
CA GLU A 391 -41.36 -21.96 19.28
C GLU A 391 -40.13 -21.55 20.12
N ASN A 392 -40.49 -20.96 21.24
CA ASN A 392 -39.87 -20.90 22.57
C ASN A 392 -38.34 -20.97 22.72
N VAL A 393 -37.83 -19.86 23.16
CA VAL A 393 -36.50 -19.74 23.78
C VAL A 393 -36.58 -20.18 25.21
N GLU A 394 -36.10 -21.37 25.55
CA GLU A 394 -35.78 -21.76 26.93
C GLU A 394 -34.36 -21.30 27.28
N ARG A 395 -34.30 -20.59 28.39
CA ARG A 395 -33.11 -20.15 29.10
C ARG A 395 -32.29 -21.36 29.55
N ILE A 396 -31.04 -21.43 29.14
CA ILE A 396 -30.03 -22.34 29.74
C ILE A 396 -29.24 -21.54 30.77
N GLU A 397 -29.44 -21.96 32.04
CA GLU A 397 -28.72 -21.47 33.23
C GLU A 397 -27.25 -21.88 33.20
N GLU A 398 -26.40 -20.90 33.59
CA GLU A 398 -24.99 -21.09 33.88
C GLU A 398 -24.77 -22.16 34.97
N ARG A 399 -24.01 -23.19 34.65
CA ARG A 399 -23.38 -24.05 35.67
C ARG A 399 -21.93 -23.59 35.84
N GLN A 400 -21.70 -22.90 36.92
CA GLN A 400 -20.37 -22.67 37.48
C GLN A 400 -19.87 -23.98 38.13
N SER A 401 -18.66 -24.41 37.77
CA SER A 401 -17.88 -25.39 38.52
C SER A 401 -16.63 -24.71 39.06
N PRO A 402 -16.23 -24.96 40.31
CA PRO A 402 -15.15 -24.22 40.98
C PRO A 402 -13.78 -24.78 40.58
N ILE A 403 -12.87 -23.92 40.22
CA ILE A 403 -11.44 -24.23 40.07
C ILE A 403 -10.73 -23.82 41.35
N GLU A 404 -10.13 -24.79 42.00
CA GLU A 404 -9.34 -24.66 43.22
C GLU A 404 -8.14 -23.71 43.01
N ASN A 405 -7.96 -22.79 43.94
CA ASN A 405 -6.82 -21.96 44.14
C ASN A 405 -5.56 -22.81 44.42
N ARG A 406 -4.52 -22.63 43.62
CA ARG A 406 -3.12 -22.91 44.06
C ARG A 406 -2.32 -21.62 44.10
N ASP A 407 -1.76 -21.41 45.26
CA ASP A 407 -0.91 -20.32 45.76
C ASP A 407 -0.08 -19.60 44.68
N ALA A 408 -0.33 -18.31 44.50
CA ALA A 408 0.60 -17.37 43.91
C ALA A 408 0.99 -16.36 45.01
N SER A 409 2.27 -16.34 45.34
CA SER A 409 2.87 -15.36 46.24
C SER A 409 2.68 -13.93 45.73
N PRO A 410 2.50 -12.94 46.60
CA PRO A 410 2.17 -11.59 46.15
C PRO A 410 3.41 -10.91 45.56
N VAL A 411 3.28 -10.45 44.31
CA VAL A 411 4.22 -9.53 43.67
C VAL A 411 4.07 -8.18 44.37
N LYS A 412 5.11 -7.75 45.06
CA LYS A 412 5.19 -6.41 45.63
C LYS A 412 5.38 -5.39 44.51
N THR A 413 4.32 -4.64 44.21
CA THR A 413 4.40 -3.44 43.37
C THR A 413 5.05 -2.34 44.24
N ILE A 414 6.28 -1.94 43.90
CA ILE A 414 6.91 -0.77 44.47
C ILE A 414 6.47 0.44 43.64
N ILE A 415 5.59 1.24 44.20
CA ILE A 415 5.27 2.56 43.65
C ILE A 415 6.35 3.52 44.12
N HIS A 416 7.24 3.95 43.21
CA HIS A 416 8.14 5.06 43.45
C HIS A 416 7.40 6.37 43.18
N GLU A 417 7.03 7.07 44.24
CA GLU A 417 6.66 8.49 44.17
C GLU A 417 7.95 9.30 43.85
N LEU A 418 7.95 9.90 42.66
CA LEU A 418 8.97 10.88 42.26
C LEU A 418 8.75 12.18 43.05
N LYS A 419 9.56 12.43 44.05
CA LYS A 419 9.71 13.76 44.64
C LYS A 419 10.40 14.69 43.64
N PRO A 420 9.92 15.92 43.44
CA PRO A 420 10.61 16.90 42.62
C PRO A 420 11.94 17.29 43.29
N GLN A 421 13.06 16.95 42.67
CA GLN A 421 14.34 17.51 43.07
C GLN A 421 14.46 18.92 42.51
N SER A 422 14.66 19.83 43.44
CA SER A 422 14.96 21.24 43.23
C SER A 422 16.25 21.43 42.44
N ALA A 423 16.16 22.36 41.46
CA ALA A 423 17.32 22.88 40.75
C ALA A 423 18.39 23.43 41.71
N ALA A 424 19.59 22.89 41.62
CA ALA A 424 20.79 23.51 42.15
C ALA A 424 21.89 23.48 41.08
N ASN A 425 22.42 24.66 40.84
CA ASN A 425 23.61 25.03 40.08
C ASN A 425 23.51 25.14 38.58
N GLY A 426 23.56 26.41 38.11
CA GLY A 426 23.54 26.90 36.76
C GLY A 426 24.82 26.65 35.96
N GLU A 427 25.00 25.42 35.50
CA GLU A 427 25.86 25.16 34.36
C GLU A 427 24.94 24.86 33.16
N ARG A 428 25.09 25.62 32.08
CA ARG A 428 24.37 25.32 30.82
C ARG A 428 24.89 23.96 30.34
N PRO A 429 24.02 22.97 30.10
CA PRO A 429 24.44 21.66 29.63
C PRO A 429 25.16 21.78 28.28
N ALA A 430 26.31 21.10 28.17
CA ALA A 430 27.14 21.14 26.98
C ALA A 430 26.41 20.43 25.80
N PRO A 431 26.44 21.00 24.58
CA PRO A 431 25.90 20.32 23.41
C PRO A 431 26.71 19.07 23.07
N VAL A 432 26.04 18.07 22.52
CA VAL A 432 26.68 16.87 22.03
C VAL A 432 27.08 16.98 20.57
N ASP A 433 28.21 16.38 20.18
CA ASP A 433 28.70 16.42 18.79
C ASP A 433 28.01 15.37 17.91
N PHE A 434 27.58 14.26 18.48
CA PHE A 434 26.95 13.15 17.76
C PHE A 434 25.81 12.54 18.57
N VAL A 435 24.70 12.16 17.89
CA VAL A 435 23.55 11.51 18.50
C VAL A 435 23.13 10.29 17.68
N SER A 436 23.13 9.12 18.30
CA SER A 436 22.60 7.88 17.77
C SER A 436 21.16 7.63 18.25
N GLU A 437 20.46 6.69 17.62
CA GLU A 437 19.12 6.26 18.05
C GLU A 437 19.14 5.73 19.50
N GLU A 438 20.21 5.05 19.88
CA GLU A 438 20.36 4.52 21.24
C GLU A 438 20.47 5.64 22.29
N ASP A 439 21.13 6.74 21.97
CA ASP A 439 21.22 7.91 22.85
C ASP A 439 19.86 8.56 23.06
N VAL A 440 19.07 8.65 21.99
CA VAL A 440 17.68 9.13 22.08
C VAL A 440 16.84 8.21 22.94
N ARG A 441 16.93 6.90 22.76
CA ARG A 441 16.19 5.93 23.59
C ARG A 441 16.57 6.02 25.07
N LYS A 442 17.86 6.19 25.38
CA LYS A 442 18.35 6.40 26.75
C LYS A 442 17.83 7.69 27.36
N ALA A 443 17.82 8.79 26.58
CA ALA A 443 17.32 10.07 27.04
C ALA A 443 15.80 10.02 27.30
N VAL A 444 15.03 9.38 26.41
CA VAL A 444 13.58 9.15 26.60
C VAL A 444 13.32 8.35 27.88
N ALA A 445 14.08 7.24 28.10
CA ALA A 445 13.91 6.39 29.27
C ALA A 445 14.23 7.11 30.59
N ARG A 446 15.11 8.13 30.55
CA ARG A 446 15.53 8.94 31.73
C ARG A 446 14.73 10.25 31.86
N GLY A 447 13.89 10.59 30.89
CA GLY A 447 13.18 11.89 30.85
C GLY A 447 14.11 13.10 30.64
N GLU A 448 15.29 12.87 30.03
CA GLU A 448 16.32 13.87 29.80
C GLU A 448 16.22 14.50 28.42
N LYS A 449 16.69 15.75 28.26
CA LYS A 449 16.82 16.42 26.94
C LYS A 449 18.24 16.25 26.42
N ILE A 450 18.38 16.08 25.10
CA ILE A 450 19.65 16.09 24.39
C ILE A 450 19.85 17.47 23.78
N TYR A 451 20.91 18.16 24.20
CA TYR A 451 21.20 19.50 23.72
C TYR A 451 22.03 19.44 22.44
N VAL A 452 21.49 20.02 21.36
CA VAL A 452 22.08 19.95 20.02
C VAL A 452 22.31 21.34 19.43
N THR A 453 23.36 21.47 18.61
CA THR A 453 23.65 22.67 17.81
C THR A 453 23.47 22.39 16.34
N ALA A 454 23.62 23.41 15.50
CA ALA A 454 23.61 23.26 14.03
C ALA A 454 24.76 22.37 13.49
N LYS A 455 25.80 22.09 14.32
CA LYS A 455 26.94 21.25 13.97
C LYS A 455 26.82 19.82 14.48
N THR A 456 25.86 19.52 15.35
CA THR A 456 25.63 18.18 15.89
C THR A 456 25.24 17.21 14.76
N ILE A 457 25.96 16.12 14.64
CA ILE A 457 25.64 15.04 13.69
C ILE A 457 24.59 14.14 14.35
N ILE A 458 23.41 14.09 13.76
CA ILE A 458 22.29 13.27 14.24
C ILE A 458 21.99 12.21 13.17
N THR A 459 22.03 10.93 13.55
CA THR A 459 21.65 9.87 12.60
C THR A 459 20.18 10.01 12.19
N PRO A 460 19.79 9.60 10.96
CA PRO A 460 18.40 9.71 10.52
C PRO A 460 17.38 9.09 11.49
N SER A 461 17.67 7.89 12.00
CA SER A 461 16.80 7.22 12.99
C SER A 461 16.74 7.97 14.33
N ALA A 462 17.86 8.55 14.80
CA ALA A 462 17.88 9.37 15.99
C ALA A 462 17.07 10.64 15.80
N LYS A 463 17.13 11.25 14.63
CA LYS A 463 16.37 12.46 14.31
C LYS A 463 14.87 12.20 14.34
N ASP A 464 14.42 11.16 13.63
CA ASP A 464 13.01 10.78 13.56
C ASP A 464 12.45 10.47 14.97
N LEU A 465 13.15 9.65 15.75
CA LEU A 465 12.73 9.28 17.09
C LEU A 465 12.78 10.46 18.08
N GLY A 466 13.83 11.28 18.00
CA GLY A 466 14.04 12.41 18.89
C GLY A 466 13.06 13.57 18.62
N GLU A 467 12.67 13.78 17.36
CA GLU A 467 11.61 14.73 17.00
C GLU A 467 10.23 14.21 17.42
N GLU A 468 9.95 12.91 17.23
CA GLU A 468 8.69 12.27 17.68
C GLU A 468 8.52 12.36 19.21
N LYS A 469 9.58 12.16 19.97
CA LYS A 469 9.56 12.17 21.44
C LYS A 469 9.94 13.52 22.05
N GLU A 470 10.13 14.54 21.21
CA GLU A 470 10.50 15.90 21.63
C GLU A 470 11.72 15.97 22.55
N VAL A 471 12.72 15.11 22.33
CA VAL A 471 13.91 14.98 23.22
C VAL A 471 14.97 16.05 22.94
N PHE A 472 14.99 16.63 21.73
CA PHE A 472 16.02 17.61 21.36
C PHE A 472 15.73 19.01 21.91
N ALA A 473 16.77 19.63 22.50
CA ALA A 473 16.81 21.04 22.84
C ALA A 473 17.91 21.75 22.02
N LYS A 474 17.55 22.76 21.25
CA LYS A 474 18.53 23.53 20.46
C LYS A 474 19.13 24.63 21.35
N ILE A 475 20.46 24.74 21.31
CA ILE A 475 21.25 25.79 21.98
C ILE A 475 22.18 26.49 20.98
#